data_f9215a1aae0683f84c7f64d3bb1d6762
#
_entry.id   f9215a1aae0683f84c7f64d3bb1d6762
#
_cell.length_a   1.000
_cell.length_b   1.000
_cell.length_c   1.000
_cell.angle_alpha   90.00
_cell.angle_beta   90.00
_cell.angle_gamma   90.00
#
_symmetry.space_group_name_H-M   'P 1'
#
loop_
_entity.id
_entity.type
_entity.pdbx_description
1 polymer ?
#
loop_
_entity_poly.entity_id
_entity_poly.type
_entity_poly.pdbx_seq_one_letter_code
_entity_poly.pdbx_strand_id
1 'polypeptide(L)'
;TDPKEFAHGVEAAALMRQFGCDRDVKSVDECVAIEPALASCRDKLAGGIFTLSDESGDAQRFTTELARMAEGKGVTFRWNMAVESLTFDGDKVTGVRCVNEEHRKEVLAADAYVMALGSYSPFLLKPLGVPCLIYPAKGYSATIAIDGHRGAPMVSLTDLAWKIVFTRLGDRLRVAGTAELSGYSKDLNLVRCEALVRRTFELFPDAGDRESAQFWTGLRPATPSNVPLVGATRYRNLYLDTGHGTLGWTMACGSGRALADLMAGRKPG
;
A
#
# COMPACT_ATOMS: atom_id res chain seq x y z
N THR A 1 -21.38 6.54 -0.98
CA THR A 1 -22.57 6.26 -1.82
C THR A 1 -23.64 5.39 -1.13
N ASP A 2 -23.32 4.67 -0.07
CA ASP A 2 -24.26 3.87 0.73
C ASP A 2 -24.52 4.58 2.06
N PRO A 3 -25.81 4.86 2.44
CA PRO A 3 -26.12 5.54 3.70
C PRO A 3 -25.67 4.77 4.96
N LYS A 4 -25.66 3.42 4.93
CA LYS A 4 -25.19 2.61 6.05
C LYS A 4 -23.69 2.70 6.22
N GLU A 5 -22.93 2.58 5.11
CA GLU A 5 -21.48 2.76 5.13
C GLU A 5 -21.10 4.19 5.53
N PHE A 6 -21.90 5.19 5.15
CA PHE A 6 -21.70 6.56 5.59
C PHE A 6 -21.90 6.72 7.10
N ALA A 7 -22.96 6.14 7.66
CA ALA A 7 -23.20 6.16 9.10
C ALA A 7 -22.07 5.51 9.90
N HIS A 8 -21.60 4.33 9.48
CA HIS A 8 -20.42 3.69 10.08
C HIS A 8 -19.15 4.57 9.95
N GLY A 9 -19.00 5.24 8.83
CA GLY A 9 -17.90 6.19 8.63
C GLY A 9 -17.95 7.38 9.60
N VAL A 10 -19.15 7.89 9.90
CA VAL A 10 -19.35 8.97 10.88
C VAL A 10 -18.96 8.52 12.29
N GLU A 11 -19.36 7.31 12.70
CA GLU A 11 -18.96 6.72 13.99
C GLU A 11 -17.45 6.52 14.07
N ALA A 12 -16.84 5.98 13.01
CA ALA A 12 -15.39 5.82 12.94
C ALA A 12 -14.64 7.15 13.00
N ALA A 13 -15.15 8.20 12.33
CA ALA A 13 -14.57 9.53 12.38
C ALA A 13 -14.62 10.13 13.80
N ALA A 14 -15.73 9.95 14.52
CA ALA A 14 -15.86 10.38 15.91
C ALA A 14 -14.86 9.67 16.84
N LEU A 15 -14.64 8.37 16.64
CA LEU A 15 -13.64 7.61 17.39
C LEU A 15 -12.22 8.09 17.06
N MET A 16 -11.88 8.26 15.79
CA MET A 16 -10.54 8.66 15.36
C MET A 16 -10.15 10.06 15.83
N ARG A 17 -11.11 10.98 15.96
CA ARG A 17 -10.87 12.30 16.55
C ARG A 17 -10.35 12.23 17.98
N GLN A 18 -10.76 11.24 18.77
CA GLN A 18 -10.27 11.04 20.14
C GLN A 18 -8.78 10.69 20.19
N PHE A 19 -8.24 10.24 19.06
CA PHE A 19 -6.82 9.92 18.89
C PHE A 19 -6.05 10.96 18.05
N GLY A 20 -6.62 12.15 17.88
CA GLY A 20 -5.95 13.27 17.19
C GLY A 20 -6.05 13.24 15.67
N CYS A 21 -6.91 12.40 15.08
CA CYS A 21 -7.17 12.42 13.63
C CYS A 21 -8.35 13.36 13.33
N ASP A 22 -8.08 14.51 12.73
CA ASP A 22 -9.12 15.44 12.31
C ASP A 22 -9.87 14.88 11.10
N ARG A 23 -11.10 14.49 11.33
CA ARG A 23 -12.01 13.98 10.31
C ARG A 23 -13.36 14.68 10.40
N ASP A 24 -13.69 15.43 9.36
CA ASP A 24 -14.91 16.23 9.27
C ASP A 24 -15.98 15.47 8.50
N VAL A 25 -17.17 15.40 9.08
CA VAL A 25 -18.36 14.94 8.38
C VAL A 25 -18.87 16.07 7.49
N LYS A 26 -19.08 15.79 6.21
CA LYS A 26 -19.53 16.74 5.19
C LYS A 26 -20.86 16.30 4.59
N SER A 27 -21.74 17.28 4.39
CA SER A 27 -22.94 17.12 3.58
C SER A 27 -22.59 16.89 2.10
N VAL A 28 -23.57 16.48 1.31
CA VAL A 28 -23.38 16.31 -0.15
C VAL A 28 -22.96 17.62 -0.80
N ASP A 29 -23.55 18.76 -0.39
CA ASP A 29 -23.20 20.07 -0.94
C ASP A 29 -21.76 20.47 -0.63
N GLU A 30 -21.33 20.25 0.61
CA GLU A 30 -19.93 20.49 1.00
C GLU A 30 -18.96 19.58 0.26
N CYS A 31 -19.33 18.31 0.03
CA CYS A 31 -18.51 17.39 -0.76
C CYS A 31 -18.33 17.91 -2.20
N VAL A 32 -19.40 18.37 -2.85
CA VAL A 32 -19.33 18.93 -4.21
C VAL A 32 -18.57 20.24 -4.23
N ALA A 33 -18.65 21.06 -3.18
CA ALA A 33 -17.87 22.29 -3.08
C ALA A 33 -16.36 22.00 -2.94
N ILE A 34 -15.98 20.93 -2.23
CA ILE A 34 -14.56 20.50 -2.07
C ILE A 34 -14.06 19.84 -3.37
N GLU A 35 -14.88 18.97 -3.98
CA GLU A 35 -14.55 18.22 -5.20
C GLU A 35 -15.68 18.37 -6.23
N PRO A 36 -15.55 19.32 -7.15
CA PRO A 36 -16.60 19.60 -8.14
C PRO A 36 -16.94 18.42 -9.07
N ALA A 37 -16.01 17.48 -9.30
CA ALA A 37 -16.30 16.29 -10.10
C ALA A 37 -17.43 15.42 -9.50
N LEU A 38 -17.68 15.52 -8.19
CA LEU A 38 -18.77 14.83 -7.51
C LEU A 38 -20.17 15.34 -7.93
N ALA A 39 -20.26 16.49 -8.59
CA ALA A 39 -21.52 16.98 -9.13
C ALA A 39 -22.17 16.00 -10.12
N SER A 40 -21.36 15.25 -10.87
CA SER A 40 -21.81 14.22 -11.83
C SER A 40 -22.55 13.04 -11.19
N CYS A 41 -22.34 12.81 -9.89
CA CYS A 41 -22.96 11.70 -9.16
C CYS A 41 -23.60 12.16 -7.84
N ARG A 42 -23.97 13.44 -7.75
CA ARG A 42 -24.56 14.07 -6.55
C ARG A 42 -25.74 13.28 -5.97
N ASP A 43 -26.62 12.79 -6.81
CA ASP A 43 -27.80 12.00 -6.46
C ASP A 43 -27.46 10.63 -5.83
N LYS A 44 -26.24 10.14 -6.04
CA LYS A 44 -25.74 8.88 -5.50
C LYS A 44 -24.97 9.05 -4.18
N LEU A 45 -24.75 10.28 -3.73
CA LEU A 45 -23.97 10.56 -2.52
C LEU A 45 -24.85 10.56 -1.27
N ALA A 46 -24.38 9.92 -0.21
CA ALA A 46 -24.99 10.02 1.13
C ALA A 46 -24.33 11.12 1.98
N GLY A 47 -23.12 11.52 1.65
CA GLY A 47 -22.26 12.47 2.34
C GLY A 47 -20.80 12.07 2.22
N GLY A 48 -19.94 12.72 2.97
CA GLY A 48 -18.50 12.44 2.95
C GLY A 48 -17.84 12.62 4.31
N ILE A 49 -16.64 12.05 4.42
CA ILE A 49 -15.75 12.29 5.55
C ILE A 49 -14.47 12.86 4.95
N PHE A 50 -14.10 14.04 5.39
CA PHE A 50 -12.97 14.79 4.87
C PHE A 50 -11.87 14.94 5.92
N THR A 51 -10.64 14.73 5.53
CA THR A 51 -9.45 14.97 6.34
C THR A 51 -8.56 15.94 5.59
N LEU A 52 -8.44 17.16 6.08
CA LEU A 52 -7.67 18.21 5.40
C LEU A 52 -6.16 17.89 5.33
N SER A 53 -5.64 17.18 6.34
CA SER A 53 -4.23 16.81 6.44
C SER A 53 -3.86 15.54 5.67
N ASP A 54 -4.83 14.82 5.10
CA ASP A 54 -4.55 13.64 4.30
C ASP A 54 -3.89 14.04 2.97
N GLU A 55 -2.87 13.28 2.60
CA GLU A 55 -2.14 13.50 1.36
C GLU A 55 -2.13 12.25 0.49
N SER A 56 -2.00 12.45 -0.81
CA SER A 56 -1.86 11.38 -1.78
C SER A 56 -0.55 11.53 -2.55
N GLY A 57 0.00 10.40 -3.00
CA GLY A 57 1.25 10.42 -3.75
C GLY A 57 1.43 9.18 -4.62
N ASP A 58 2.36 9.29 -5.56
CA ASP A 58 2.77 8.18 -6.41
C ASP A 58 3.82 7.34 -5.68
N ALA A 59 3.40 6.21 -5.12
CA ALA A 59 4.25 5.32 -4.34
C ALA A 59 5.42 4.75 -5.17
N GLN A 60 5.23 4.49 -6.48
CA GLN A 60 6.30 4.02 -7.34
C GLN A 60 7.37 5.10 -7.53
N ARG A 61 6.94 6.31 -7.86
CA ARG A 61 7.85 7.44 -8.03
C ARG A 61 8.60 7.75 -6.73
N PHE A 62 7.89 7.80 -5.61
CA PHE A 62 8.50 8.01 -4.30
C PHE A 62 9.58 6.97 -4.00
N THR A 63 9.29 5.68 -4.20
CA THR A 63 10.24 4.59 -3.92
C THR A 63 11.46 4.67 -4.84
N THR A 64 11.26 4.99 -6.12
CA THR A 64 12.36 5.14 -7.09
C THR A 64 13.27 6.32 -6.72
N GLU A 65 12.70 7.47 -6.38
CA GLU A 65 13.50 8.65 -6.01
C GLU A 65 14.19 8.45 -4.65
N LEU A 66 13.52 7.78 -3.70
CA LEU A 66 14.14 7.43 -2.42
C LEU A 66 15.34 6.50 -2.60
N ALA A 67 15.23 5.50 -3.51
CA ALA A 67 16.35 4.61 -3.82
C ALA A 67 17.54 5.40 -4.39
N ARG A 68 17.33 6.33 -5.35
CA ARG A 68 18.39 7.19 -5.89
C ARG A 68 19.04 8.05 -4.81
N MET A 69 18.23 8.64 -3.90
CA MET A 69 18.77 9.40 -2.77
C MET A 69 19.60 8.54 -1.84
N ALA A 70 19.18 7.30 -1.59
CA ALA A 70 19.90 6.37 -0.73
C ALA A 70 21.23 5.93 -1.36
N GLU A 71 21.27 5.66 -2.66
CA GLU A 71 22.52 5.39 -3.41
C GLU A 71 23.50 6.55 -3.26
N GLY A 72 23.05 7.80 -3.39
CA GLY A 72 23.87 9.00 -3.17
C GLY A 72 24.41 9.15 -1.74
N LYS A 73 23.86 8.38 -0.79
CA LYS A 73 24.30 8.30 0.61
C LYS A 73 25.09 7.03 0.92
N GLY A 74 25.47 6.25 -0.10
CA GLY A 74 26.31 5.06 0.05
C GLY A 74 25.53 3.75 0.23
N VAL A 75 24.24 3.73 0.07
CA VAL A 75 23.45 2.47 0.07
C VAL A 75 23.69 1.75 -1.25
N THR A 76 24.03 0.47 -1.18
CA THR A 76 24.19 -0.40 -2.35
C THR A 76 22.92 -1.18 -2.61
N PHE A 77 22.37 -1.06 -3.81
CA PHE A 77 21.24 -1.88 -4.28
C PHE A 77 21.74 -3.02 -5.15
N ARG A 78 21.23 -4.22 -4.91
CA ARG A 78 21.49 -5.43 -5.67
C ARG A 78 20.20 -5.89 -6.32
N TRP A 79 20.00 -5.46 -7.57
CA TRP A 79 18.80 -5.80 -8.36
C TRP A 79 18.93 -7.20 -8.96
N ASN A 80 17.79 -7.78 -9.34
CA ASN A 80 17.70 -9.09 -9.99
C ASN A 80 18.36 -10.23 -9.18
N MET A 81 18.23 -10.13 -7.85
CA MET A 81 18.75 -11.11 -6.89
C MET A 81 17.60 -11.78 -6.16
N ALA A 82 17.40 -13.07 -6.36
CA ALA A 82 16.47 -13.86 -5.58
C ALA A 82 17.13 -14.32 -4.28
N VAL A 83 16.46 -14.08 -3.15
CA VAL A 83 16.88 -14.58 -1.83
C VAL A 83 16.35 -16.00 -1.65
N GLU A 84 17.25 -16.99 -1.55
CA GLU A 84 16.88 -18.39 -1.36
C GLU A 84 16.70 -18.76 0.13
N SER A 85 17.61 -18.32 0.98
CA SER A 85 17.63 -18.67 2.41
C SER A 85 18.56 -17.78 3.21
N LEU A 86 18.49 -17.91 4.53
CA LEU A 86 19.47 -17.33 5.46
C LEU A 86 20.40 -18.44 5.97
N THR A 87 21.66 -18.09 6.28
CA THR A 87 22.63 -18.96 6.95
C THR A 87 22.78 -18.54 8.41
N PHE A 88 23.11 -19.48 9.29
CA PHE A 88 23.10 -19.27 10.75
C PHE A 88 24.31 -19.90 11.42
N ASP A 89 24.66 -19.32 12.58
CA ASP A 89 25.48 -19.92 13.61
C ASP A 89 24.76 -19.68 14.95
N GLY A 90 24.17 -20.74 15.50
CA GLY A 90 23.32 -20.66 16.67
C GLY A 90 22.10 -19.73 16.47
N ASP A 91 22.04 -18.69 17.27
CA ASP A 91 20.99 -17.66 17.22
C ASP A 91 21.36 -16.43 16.38
N LYS A 92 22.43 -16.50 15.59
CA LYS A 92 22.94 -15.41 14.76
C LYS A 92 22.82 -15.75 13.29
N VAL A 93 22.23 -14.84 12.49
CA VAL A 93 22.31 -14.88 11.03
C VAL A 93 23.73 -14.52 10.60
N THR A 94 24.34 -15.35 9.75
CA THR A 94 25.70 -15.16 9.23
C THR A 94 25.71 -14.70 7.78
N GLY A 95 24.60 -14.87 7.05
CA GLY A 95 24.51 -14.44 5.66
C GLY A 95 23.15 -14.65 5.03
N VAL A 96 22.98 -14.04 3.88
CA VAL A 96 21.84 -14.20 2.99
C VAL A 96 22.31 -14.91 1.74
N ARG A 97 21.76 -16.09 1.46
CA ARG A 97 22.04 -16.85 0.25
C ARG A 97 21.17 -16.33 -0.88
N CYS A 98 21.81 -15.82 -1.91
CA CYS A 98 21.16 -15.21 -3.08
C CYS A 98 21.56 -15.90 -4.36
N VAL A 99 20.71 -15.80 -5.39
CA VAL A 99 20.97 -16.24 -6.75
C VAL A 99 20.56 -15.14 -7.73
N ASN A 100 21.42 -14.85 -8.70
CA ASN A 100 21.13 -13.89 -9.77
C ASN A 100 20.46 -14.56 -10.98
N GLU A 101 20.09 -13.78 -12.01
CA GLU A 101 19.47 -14.28 -13.24
C GLU A 101 20.34 -15.28 -14.03
N GLU A 102 21.66 -15.22 -13.86
CA GLU A 102 22.63 -16.15 -14.45
C GLU A 102 22.84 -17.42 -13.62
N HIS A 103 21.97 -17.64 -12.61
CA HIS A 103 22.04 -18.75 -11.65
C HIS A 103 23.34 -18.80 -10.81
N ARG A 104 24.06 -17.70 -10.73
CA ARG A 104 25.23 -17.59 -9.85
C ARG A 104 24.76 -17.39 -8.42
N LYS A 105 25.29 -18.24 -7.52
CA LYS A 105 24.99 -18.21 -6.09
C LYS A 105 26.06 -17.44 -5.34
N GLU A 106 25.63 -16.60 -4.41
CA GLU A 106 26.50 -15.91 -3.47
C GLU A 106 25.90 -15.88 -2.08
N VAL A 107 26.74 -15.65 -1.07
CA VAL A 107 26.30 -15.41 0.31
C VAL A 107 26.75 -14.01 0.70
N LEU A 108 25.79 -13.16 1.01
CA LEU A 108 26.04 -11.79 1.45
C LEU A 108 26.06 -11.75 2.97
N ALA A 109 27.20 -11.40 3.55
CA ALA A 109 27.38 -11.25 4.98
C ALA A 109 27.17 -9.79 5.42
N ALA A 110 26.58 -9.59 6.60
CA ALA A 110 26.37 -8.30 7.24
C ALA A 110 26.33 -8.46 8.77
N ASP A 111 26.40 -7.35 9.48
CA ASP A 111 26.27 -7.33 10.95
C ASP A 111 24.82 -7.53 11.41
N ALA A 112 23.85 -6.99 10.65
CA ALA A 112 22.42 -7.10 10.90
C ALA A 112 21.62 -7.27 9.60
N TYR A 113 20.47 -7.88 9.71
CA TYR A 113 19.59 -8.21 8.60
C TYR A 113 18.17 -7.74 8.87
N VAL A 114 17.51 -7.20 7.84
CA VAL A 114 16.11 -6.79 7.90
C VAL A 114 15.30 -7.58 6.88
N MET A 115 14.25 -8.26 7.34
CA MET A 115 13.29 -8.94 6.50
C MET A 115 12.15 -7.98 6.15
N ALA A 116 12.17 -7.48 4.91
CA ALA A 116 11.20 -6.52 4.38
C ALA A 116 10.50 -7.03 3.10
N LEU A 117 10.30 -8.35 2.97
CA LEU A 117 9.81 -9.00 1.75
C LEU A 117 8.27 -9.02 1.61
N GLY A 118 7.55 -8.30 2.46
CA GLY A 118 6.09 -8.20 2.39
C GLY A 118 5.43 -9.59 2.39
N SER A 119 4.60 -9.87 1.40
CA SER A 119 3.89 -11.16 1.26
C SER A 119 4.80 -12.38 1.11
N TYR A 120 6.06 -12.19 0.75
CA TYR A 120 7.04 -13.28 0.58
C TYR A 120 7.83 -13.58 1.86
N SER A 121 7.74 -12.74 2.89
CA SER A 121 8.43 -12.94 4.19
C SER A 121 8.17 -14.31 4.82
N PRO A 122 6.93 -14.88 4.80
CA PRO A 122 6.66 -16.18 5.39
C PRO A 122 7.51 -17.32 4.82
N PHE A 123 7.89 -17.28 3.55
CA PHE A 123 8.70 -18.34 2.93
C PHE A 123 10.08 -18.48 3.58
N LEU A 124 10.68 -17.36 3.98
CA LEU A 124 11.98 -17.36 4.62
C LEU A 124 11.90 -17.47 6.15
N LEU A 125 10.81 -17.00 6.77
CA LEU A 125 10.66 -16.96 8.23
C LEU A 125 10.11 -18.27 8.81
N LYS A 126 9.21 -18.96 8.07
CA LYS A 126 8.61 -20.21 8.52
C LYS A 126 9.64 -21.33 8.81
N PRO A 127 10.63 -21.59 7.92
CA PRO A 127 11.68 -22.58 8.18
C PRO A 127 12.50 -22.25 9.42
N LEU A 128 12.57 -20.97 9.81
CA LEU A 128 13.30 -20.48 10.98
C LEU A 128 12.48 -20.57 12.28
N GLY A 129 11.22 -20.99 12.18
CA GLY A 129 10.30 -20.98 13.32
C GLY A 129 10.03 -19.56 13.87
N VAL A 130 10.17 -18.53 13.04
CA VAL A 130 9.76 -17.16 13.37
C VAL A 130 8.30 -16.99 12.98
N PRO A 131 7.38 -16.72 13.91
CA PRO A 131 5.96 -16.54 13.58
C PRO A 131 5.77 -15.36 12.62
N CYS A 132 5.13 -15.63 11.49
CA CYS A 132 4.85 -14.61 10.48
C CYS A 132 3.53 -14.93 9.78
N LEU A 133 2.43 -14.44 10.35
CA LEU A 133 1.08 -14.62 9.80
C LEU A 133 0.79 -13.51 8.81
N ILE A 134 1.29 -13.65 7.60
CA ILE A 134 1.02 -12.75 6.49
C ILE A 134 0.34 -13.52 5.37
N TYR A 135 -0.81 -13.03 4.90
CA TYR A 135 -1.51 -13.55 3.74
C TYR A 135 -1.39 -12.58 2.55
N PRO A 136 -1.12 -13.08 1.33
CA PRO A 136 -1.02 -12.25 0.13
C PRO A 136 -2.42 -11.86 -0.38
N ALA A 137 -3.00 -10.80 0.16
CA ALA A 137 -4.30 -10.31 -0.28
C ALA A 137 -4.15 -9.53 -1.59
N LYS A 138 -4.54 -10.16 -2.71
CA LYS A 138 -4.39 -9.57 -4.05
C LYS A 138 -5.34 -8.40 -4.26
N GLY A 139 -4.78 -7.27 -4.68
CA GLY A 139 -5.51 -6.07 -5.05
C GLY A 139 -5.33 -5.73 -6.52
N TYR A 140 -6.24 -4.93 -7.04
CA TYR A 140 -6.26 -4.51 -8.44
C TYR A 140 -6.24 -3.02 -8.57
N SER A 141 -5.71 -2.52 -9.67
CA SER A 141 -5.85 -1.12 -10.05
C SER A 141 -5.99 -0.97 -11.57
N ALA A 142 -6.72 0.05 -11.96
CA ALA A 142 -6.74 0.58 -13.32
C ALA A 142 -6.07 1.96 -13.32
N THR A 143 -5.28 2.25 -14.34
CA THR A 143 -4.71 3.58 -14.59
C THR A 143 -5.27 4.08 -15.90
N ILE A 144 -5.95 5.22 -15.88
CA ILE A 144 -6.70 5.81 -16.99
C ILE A 144 -6.04 7.14 -17.35
N ALA A 145 -5.76 7.39 -18.63
CA ALA A 145 -5.27 8.67 -19.08
C ALA A 145 -6.38 9.73 -19.00
N ILE A 146 -6.07 10.90 -18.45
CA ILE A 146 -7.04 12.01 -18.32
C ILE A 146 -7.16 12.76 -19.65
N ASP A 147 -6.07 12.96 -20.36
CA ASP A 147 -5.98 13.47 -21.72
C ASP A 147 -6.97 14.62 -22.07
N GLY A 148 -6.92 15.67 -21.27
CA GLY A 148 -7.77 16.85 -21.43
C GLY A 148 -9.20 16.74 -20.89
N HIS A 149 -9.64 15.58 -20.45
CA HIS A 149 -10.91 15.39 -19.75
C HIS A 149 -10.93 16.16 -18.41
N ARG A 150 -12.08 16.72 -18.05
CA ARG A 150 -12.21 17.61 -16.89
C ARG A 150 -12.99 16.99 -15.72
N GLY A 151 -13.56 15.82 -15.90
CA GLY A 151 -14.38 15.13 -14.90
C GLY A 151 -13.59 14.24 -13.94
N ALA A 152 -12.27 14.14 -14.08
CA ALA A 152 -11.44 13.40 -13.13
C ALA A 152 -11.33 14.15 -11.80
N PRO A 153 -11.56 13.50 -10.66
CA PRO A 153 -11.43 14.15 -9.36
C PRO A 153 -10.02 14.65 -9.10
N MET A 154 -9.92 15.80 -8.43
CA MET A 154 -8.66 16.40 -7.99
C MET A 154 -8.26 15.92 -6.60
N VAL A 155 -9.26 15.71 -5.73
CA VAL A 155 -9.07 15.18 -4.38
C VAL A 155 -9.06 13.65 -4.43
N SER A 156 -8.22 13.01 -3.63
CA SER A 156 -8.27 11.55 -3.48
C SER A 156 -9.58 11.14 -2.80
N LEU A 157 -10.34 10.26 -3.44
CA LEU A 157 -11.66 9.83 -2.99
C LEU A 157 -11.69 8.34 -2.71
N THR A 158 -12.43 7.95 -1.66
CA THR A 158 -12.73 6.54 -1.37
C THR A 158 -14.25 6.32 -1.42
N ASP A 159 -14.70 5.49 -2.34
CA ASP A 159 -16.06 4.95 -2.30
C ASP A 159 -16.11 3.80 -1.29
N LEU A 160 -16.62 4.08 -0.10
CA LEU A 160 -16.65 3.13 1.02
C LEU A 160 -17.52 1.90 0.70
N ALA A 161 -18.59 2.06 -0.05
CA ALA A 161 -19.50 0.96 -0.41
C ALA A 161 -18.82 -0.06 -1.34
N TRP A 162 -17.99 0.42 -2.28
CA TRP A 162 -17.30 -0.42 -3.25
C TRP A 162 -15.85 -0.73 -2.89
N LYS A 163 -15.33 -0.09 -1.82
CA LYS A 163 -13.93 -0.19 -1.39
C LYS A 163 -12.96 0.14 -2.54
N ILE A 164 -13.29 1.20 -3.28
CA ILE A 164 -12.53 1.71 -4.42
C ILE A 164 -11.97 3.08 -4.08
N VAL A 165 -10.70 3.30 -4.38
CA VAL A 165 -9.99 4.57 -4.19
C VAL A 165 -9.67 5.17 -5.55
N PHE A 166 -9.97 6.46 -5.72
CA PHE A 166 -9.66 7.26 -6.90
C PHE A 166 -8.58 8.26 -6.52
N THR A 167 -7.46 8.25 -7.23
CA THR A 167 -6.34 9.16 -6.96
C THR A 167 -5.79 9.72 -8.26
N ARG A 168 -5.78 11.05 -8.38
CA ARG A 168 -5.16 11.71 -9.52
C ARG A 168 -3.65 11.77 -9.34
N LEU A 169 -2.91 11.28 -10.33
CA LEU A 169 -1.45 11.27 -10.39
C LEU A 169 -1.00 12.03 -11.65
N GLY A 170 -1.02 13.37 -11.57
CA GLY A 170 -0.73 14.23 -12.71
C GLY A 170 -1.82 14.13 -13.78
N ASP A 171 -1.44 13.59 -14.94
CA ASP A 171 -2.28 13.38 -16.13
C ASP A 171 -3.00 12.02 -16.15
N ARG A 172 -2.93 11.27 -15.05
CA ARG A 172 -3.53 9.94 -14.93
C ARG A 172 -4.45 9.86 -13.72
N LEU A 173 -5.56 9.16 -13.86
CA LEU A 173 -6.42 8.74 -12.76
C LEU A 173 -6.10 7.28 -12.41
N ARG A 174 -5.61 7.05 -11.21
CA ARG A 174 -5.42 5.71 -10.67
C ARG A 174 -6.62 5.31 -9.84
N VAL A 175 -7.23 4.21 -10.21
CA VAL A 175 -8.39 3.62 -9.52
C VAL A 175 -7.94 2.28 -8.93
N ALA A 176 -7.97 2.15 -7.62
CA ALA A 176 -7.52 0.94 -6.93
C ALA A 176 -8.62 0.39 -6.04
N GLY A 177 -8.76 -0.93 -6.00
CA GLY A 177 -9.79 -1.53 -5.15
C GLY A 177 -9.71 -3.04 -5.13
N THR A 178 -10.76 -3.63 -4.64
CA THR A 178 -10.98 -5.04 -4.47
C THR A 178 -9.95 -5.78 -3.61
N ALA A 179 -10.32 -6.92 -3.11
CA ALA A 179 -9.44 -7.88 -2.46
C ALA A 179 -9.80 -9.28 -2.94
N GLU A 180 -8.80 -10.07 -3.28
CA GLU A 180 -8.97 -11.45 -3.70
C GLU A 180 -8.03 -12.35 -2.92
N LEU A 181 -8.57 -13.44 -2.40
CA LEU A 181 -7.82 -14.44 -1.64
C LEU A 181 -7.49 -15.61 -2.58
N SER A 182 -6.47 -15.46 -3.42
CA SER A 182 -6.05 -16.42 -4.44
C SER A 182 -4.60 -16.88 -4.29
N GLY A 183 -4.07 -16.80 -3.06
CA GLY A 183 -2.67 -17.13 -2.80
C GLY A 183 -1.72 -16.17 -3.53
N TYR A 184 -0.65 -16.70 -4.11
CA TYR A 184 0.42 -15.92 -4.74
C TYR A 184 0.23 -15.66 -6.24
N SER A 185 -0.88 -16.09 -6.85
CA SER A 185 -1.17 -15.78 -8.26
C SER A 185 -1.26 -14.27 -8.48
N LYS A 186 -0.57 -13.80 -9.52
CA LYS A 186 -0.62 -12.41 -10.01
C LYS A 186 -1.37 -12.29 -11.33
N ASP A 187 -2.12 -13.32 -11.72
CA ASP A 187 -2.95 -13.29 -12.92
C ASP A 187 -4.07 -12.25 -12.75
N LEU A 188 -4.31 -11.48 -13.81
CA LEU A 188 -5.38 -10.49 -13.82
C LEU A 188 -6.75 -11.16 -13.99
N ASN A 189 -7.66 -10.91 -13.06
CA ASN A 189 -9.06 -11.23 -13.22
C ASN A 189 -9.75 -10.04 -13.91
N LEU A 190 -10.02 -10.18 -15.20
CA LEU A 190 -10.57 -9.08 -16.01
C LEU A 190 -11.93 -8.60 -15.52
N VAL A 191 -12.77 -9.48 -14.96
CA VAL A 191 -14.06 -9.07 -14.37
C VAL A 191 -13.87 -8.06 -13.23
N ARG A 192 -12.84 -8.28 -12.40
CA ARG A 192 -12.50 -7.33 -11.32
C ARG A 192 -11.88 -6.05 -11.86
N CYS A 193 -11.05 -6.14 -12.87
CA CYS A 193 -10.45 -4.99 -13.55
C CYS A 193 -11.53 -4.09 -14.18
N GLU A 194 -12.43 -4.68 -14.93
CA GLU A 194 -13.55 -3.98 -15.58
C GLU A 194 -14.54 -3.37 -14.57
N ALA A 195 -14.72 -4.00 -13.41
CA ALA A 195 -15.56 -3.46 -12.36
C ALA A 195 -15.01 -2.11 -11.83
N LEU A 196 -13.68 -1.94 -11.75
CA LEU A 196 -13.06 -0.67 -11.38
C LEU A 196 -13.34 0.40 -12.43
N VAL A 197 -13.14 0.09 -13.71
CA VAL A 197 -13.40 1.02 -14.82
C VAL A 197 -14.89 1.39 -14.89
N ARG A 198 -15.78 0.39 -14.84
CA ARG A 198 -17.22 0.62 -14.84
C ARG A 198 -17.61 1.57 -13.73
N ARG A 199 -17.20 1.31 -12.47
CA ARG A 199 -17.53 2.16 -11.33
C ARG A 199 -16.98 3.57 -11.47
N THR A 200 -15.79 3.72 -12.05
CA THR A 200 -15.21 5.03 -12.34
C THR A 200 -16.13 5.85 -13.23
N PHE A 201 -16.57 5.31 -14.35
CA PHE A 201 -17.38 6.04 -15.32
C PHE A 201 -18.86 6.13 -14.93
N GLU A 202 -19.34 5.33 -13.98
CA GLU A 202 -20.64 5.51 -13.32
C GLU A 202 -20.67 6.75 -12.42
N LEU A 203 -19.57 7.09 -11.76
CA LEU A 203 -19.45 8.25 -10.88
C LEU A 203 -18.93 9.48 -11.64
N PHE A 204 -17.96 9.28 -12.52
CA PHE A 204 -17.23 10.32 -13.23
C PHE A 204 -17.25 10.05 -14.74
N PRO A 205 -18.34 10.34 -15.45
CA PRO A 205 -18.49 10.02 -16.87
C PRO A 205 -17.40 10.62 -17.79
N ASP A 206 -16.83 11.77 -17.38
CA ASP A 206 -15.77 12.48 -18.12
C ASP A 206 -14.41 12.39 -17.39
N ALA A 207 -14.11 11.26 -16.73
CA ALA A 207 -12.89 11.10 -15.94
C ALA A 207 -11.62 10.91 -16.76
N GLY A 208 -11.72 10.55 -18.02
CA GLY A 208 -10.59 10.25 -18.89
C GLY A 208 -10.95 9.37 -20.08
N ASP A 209 -9.93 8.95 -20.82
CA ASP A 209 -10.09 7.98 -21.90
C ASP A 209 -10.26 6.56 -21.34
N ARG A 210 -11.47 6.04 -21.43
CA ARG A 210 -11.85 4.71 -20.95
C ARG A 210 -11.03 3.58 -21.60
N GLU A 211 -10.71 3.72 -22.88
CA GLU A 211 -9.98 2.70 -23.65
C GLU A 211 -8.48 2.66 -23.31
N SER A 212 -7.97 3.73 -22.69
CA SER A 212 -6.58 3.81 -22.19
C SER A 212 -6.32 3.02 -20.92
N ALA A 213 -7.34 2.38 -20.30
CA ALA A 213 -7.25 1.75 -19.02
C ALA A 213 -6.19 0.62 -18.99
N GLN A 214 -5.14 0.82 -18.22
CA GLN A 214 -4.09 -0.17 -17.98
C GLN A 214 -4.29 -0.82 -16.61
N PHE A 215 -4.28 -2.16 -16.58
CA PHE A 215 -4.52 -2.93 -15.36
C PHE A 215 -3.23 -3.39 -14.71
N TRP A 216 -3.26 -3.43 -13.39
CA TRP A 216 -2.16 -3.93 -12.58
C TRP A 216 -2.71 -4.65 -11.34
N THR A 217 -1.95 -5.60 -10.83
CA THR A 217 -2.26 -6.33 -9.59
C THR A 217 -1.04 -6.44 -8.70
N GLY A 218 -1.27 -6.53 -7.39
CA GLY A 218 -0.24 -6.73 -6.39
C GLY A 218 -0.76 -7.43 -5.14
N LEU A 219 0.16 -7.99 -4.38
CA LEU A 219 -0.13 -8.79 -3.19
C LEU A 219 0.11 -7.92 -1.93
N ARG A 220 -0.96 -7.52 -1.26
CA ARG A 220 -0.87 -6.81 0.01
C ARG A 220 -0.46 -7.79 1.10
N PRO A 221 0.58 -7.50 1.88
CA PRO A 221 1.01 -8.37 2.98
C PRO A 221 0.09 -8.21 4.19
N ALA A 222 -1.09 -8.81 4.15
CA ALA A 222 -2.11 -8.67 5.17
C ALA A 222 -1.81 -9.54 6.40
N THR A 223 -1.75 -8.92 7.58
CA THR A 223 -1.75 -9.61 8.87
C THR A 223 -3.17 -9.74 9.41
N PRO A 224 -3.46 -10.70 10.32
CA PRO A 224 -4.81 -10.85 10.89
C PRO A 224 -5.33 -9.62 11.62
N SER A 225 -4.44 -8.85 12.22
CA SER A 225 -4.77 -7.64 12.99
C SER A 225 -4.65 -6.34 12.18
N ASN A 226 -4.18 -6.39 10.94
CA ASN A 226 -3.72 -5.24 10.14
C ASN A 226 -2.58 -4.43 10.78
N VAL A 227 -1.96 -4.94 11.84
CA VAL A 227 -0.77 -4.33 12.46
C VAL A 227 0.48 -4.94 11.82
N PRO A 228 1.44 -4.12 11.33
CA PRO A 228 2.66 -4.64 10.75
C PRO A 228 3.57 -5.29 11.77
N LEU A 229 4.47 -6.13 11.30
CA LEU A 229 5.52 -6.78 12.07
C LEU A 229 6.80 -5.94 11.94
N VAL A 230 7.09 -5.12 12.94
CA VAL A 230 8.27 -4.24 12.99
C VAL A 230 9.05 -4.51 14.27
N GLY A 231 10.34 -4.85 14.16
CA GLY A 231 11.21 -5.03 15.32
C GLY A 231 12.09 -6.26 15.28
N ALA A 232 12.66 -6.61 16.46
CA ALA A 232 13.59 -7.73 16.62
C ALA A 232 12.87 -9.09 16.56
N THR A 233 13.63 -10.11 16.17
CA THR A 233 13.19 -11.51 16.25
C THR A 233 13.92 -12.24 17.40
N ARG A 234 13.74 -13.56 17.50
CA ARG A 234 14.53 -14.39 18.40
C ARG A 234 16.01 -14.52 18.02
N TYR A 235 16.35 -14.17 16.77
CA TYR A 235 17.72 -14.10 16.29
C TYR A 235 18.31 -12.74 16.59
N ARG A 236 19.52 -12.69 17.16
CA ARG A 236 20.12 -11.46 17.72
C ARG A 236 20.27 -10.31 16.73
N ASN A 237 20.39 -10.62 15.44
CA ASN A 237 20.67 -9.67 14.39
C ASN A 237 19.71 -9.75 13.21
N LEU A 238 18.52 -10.36 13.40
CA LEU A 238 17.45 -10.40 12.40
C LEU A 238 16.26 -9.60 12.88
N TYR A 239 15.87 -8.62 12.09
CA TYR A 239 14.76 -7.72 12.32
C TYR A 239 13.69 -7.88 11.25
N LEU A 240 12.46 -7.48 11.55
CA LEU A 240 11.33 -7.47 10.63
C LEU A 240 10.89 -6.02 10.36
N ASP A 241 10.50 -5.75 9.11
CA ASP A 241 9.73 -4.58 8.70
C ASP A 241 8.79 -5.00 7.55
N THR A 242 7.67 -5.63 7.89
CA THR A 242 6.81 -6.33 6.94
C THR A 242 5.35 -6.39 7.43
N GLY A 243 4.43 -6.82 6.59
CA GLY A 243 3.05 -7.06 7.01
C GLY A 243 2.15 -5.82 7.07
N HIS A 244 2.48 -4.76 6.35
CA HIS A 244 1.77 -3.46 6.39
C HIS A 244 0.37 -3.46 5.73
N GLY A 245 -0.04 -4.55 5.11
CA GLY A 245 -1.37 -4.70 4.54
C GLY A 245 -1.74 -3.59 3.56
N THR A 246 -2.86 -2.92 3.80
CA THR A 246 -3.37 -1.81 2.99
C THR A 246 -2.81 -0.45 3.40
N LEU A 247 -2.14 -0.35 4.54
CA LEU A 247 -1.64 0.91 5.11
C LEU A 247 -0.13 1.13 4.90
N GLY A 248 0.50 0.31 4.05
CA GLY A 248 1.94 0.37 3.82
C GLY A 248 2.43 1.73 3.37
N TRP A 249 1.70 2.44 2.51
CA TRP A 249 2.03 3.80 2.09
C TRP A 249 2.06 4.77 3.30
N THR A 250 0.99 4.80 4.07
CA THR A 250 0.83 5.68 5.24
C THR A 250 1.91 5.42 6.30
N MET A 251 2.29 4.16 6.50
CA MET A 251 3.16 3.75 7.61
C MET A 251 4.64 3.66 7.22
N ALA A 252 5.00 3.66 5.94
CA ALA A 252 6.33 3.32 5.44
C ALA A 252 7.47 4.11 6.12
N CYS A 253 7.38 5.44 6.13
CA CYS A 253 8.42 6.27 6.73
C CYS A 253 8.49 6.12 8.26
N GLY A 254 7.33 5.96 8.92
CA GLY A 254 7.25 5.77 10.37
C GLY A 254 7.85 4.44 10.80
N SER A 255 7.49 3.33 10.14
CA SER A 255 8.03 2.00 10.45
C SER A 255 9.52 1.91 10.18
N GLY A 256 9.99 2.45 9.04
CA GLY A 256 11.41 2.51 8.73
C GLY A 256 12.22 3.31 9.77
N ARG A 257 11.68 4.45 10.23
CA ARG A 257 12.31 5.25 11.29
C ARG A 257 12.32 4.49 12.62
N ALA A 258 11.20 3.92 13.03
CA ALA A 258 11.09 3.15 14.27
C ALA A 258 12.08 1.97 14.28
N LEU A 259 12.18 1.24 13.17
CA LEU A 259 13.13 0.15 13.04
C LEU A 259 14.58 0.64 13.13
N ALA A 260 14.93 1.73 12.46
CA ALA A 260 16.26 2.31 12.51
C ALA A 260 16.65 2.73 13.94
N ASP A 261 15.71 3.28 14.71
CA ASP A 261 15.93 3.64 16.10
C ASP A 261 16.15 2.40 16.97
N LEU A 262 15.35 1.33 16.81
CA LEU A 262 15.53 0.07 17.49
C LEU A 262 16.90 -0.56 17.20
N MET A 263 17.30 -0.61 15.94
CA MET A 263 18.59 -1.18 15.53
C MET A 263 19.78 -0.37 16.08
N ALA A 264 19.61 0.92 16.27
CA ALA A 264 20.60 1.81 16.89
C ALA A 264 20.55 1.82 18.43
N GLY A 265 19.72 0.97 19.06
CA GLY A 265 19.54 0.94 20.52
C GLY A 265 18.82 2.16 21.09
N ARG A 266 18.10 2.90 20.26
CA ARG A 266 17.30 4.06 20.69
C ARG A 266 15.84 3.64 20.88
N LYS A 267 15.13 4.36 21.77
CA LYS A 267 13.69 4.20 21.90
C LYS A 267 13.00 4.83 20.67
N PRO A 268 12.14 4.08 19.95
CA PRO A 268 11.33 4.67 18.88
C PRO A 268 10.42 5.78 19.41
N GLY A 269 10.33 6.89 18.67
CA GLY A 269 9.48 8.02 19.02
C GLY A 269 8.02 7.77 18.65
#